data_47c373e190865fcaf5b256497ffbebd9
#
_entry.id   47c373e190865fcaf5b256497ffbebd9
#
_cell.length_a   1.000
_cell.length_b   1.000
_cell.length_c   1.000
_cell.angle_alpha   90.00
_cell.angle_beta   90.00
_cell.angle_gamma   90.00
#
_symmetry.space_group_name_H-M   'P 1'
#
loop_
_entity.id
_entity.type
_entity.pdbx_description
1 polymer ?
#
loop_
_entity_poly.entity_id
_entity_poly.type
_entity_poly.pdbx_seq_one_letter_code
_entity_poly.pdbx_strand_id
1 'polypeptide(L)'
;MRSIFLLLALGFLISGDSFAAEARAEATHQLRIATLAPRQSTLGEVYQNLKVEMRKRTNGQVNMKMYYGGVAGDEITVVRKMRVGQLDGALITSTGLSALVRQVLVMEAPGLIRSYPELDAVRDDLAPQLEAMFDKAGYKLVAWGDAGKTRIFSTHKIYGPVDLQKVRPWVWRDSATMRAFIKASGANGVLLNLPEVYSGLQTGIIDTIIASSVGVLAFQWHTKLKTMAKQAGGIVTGAFVIRKEHLATLPQEARDYLDEVSGATEETFRVEGRKLDDEAAQTLAKRLKVINLFRAQRQWEEVQFTARESLVGRMYSRALLNRVQEVLKK
;
A
#
# COMPACT_ATOMS: atom_id res chain seq x y z
N MET A 1 -9.13 90.45 14.55
CA MET A 1 -10.03 90.13 15.65
C MET A 1 -9.95 88.65 15.88
N ARG A 2 -9.53 88.24 17.09
CA ARG A 2 -9.02 86.89 17.42
C ARG A 2 -10.20 86.02 17.79
N SER A 3 -10.31 84.83 17.15
CA SER A 3 -11.22 83.77 17.54
C SER A 3 -10.41 82.62 18.12
N ILE A 4 -10.75 82.26 19.35
CA ILE A 4 -10.20 81.20 20.18
C ILE A 4 -10.90 79.90 19.80
N PHE A 5 -10.15 78.89 19.32
CA PHE A 5 -10.62 77.56 19.12
C PHE A 5 -10.32 76.68 20.35
N LEU A 6 -11.37 76.20 20.98
CA LEU A 6 -11.31 75.27 22.10
C LEU A 6 -11.19 73.82 21.53
N LEU A 7 -10.09 73.14 21.81
CA LEU A 7 -9.88 71.75 21.44
C LEU A 7 -10.39 70.85 22.56
N LEU A 8 -11.49 70.12 22.30
CA LEU A 8 -11.96 69.00 23.09
C LEU A 8 -11.23 67.72 22.65
N ALA A 9 -10.34 67.22 23.50
CA ALA A 9 -9.69 65.93 23.32
C ALA A 9 -10.64 64.82 23.79
N LEU A 10 -11.23 64.08 22.85
CA LEU A 10 -12.01 62.86 23.12
C LEU A 10 -11.02 61.69 23.16
N GLY A 11 -10.77 61.16 24.36
CA GLY A 11 -9.95 59.96 24.56
C GLY A 11 -10.71 58.74 24.07
N PHE A 12 -10.23 58.17 22.99
CA PHE A 12 -10.64 56.84 22.50
C PHE A 12 -9.85 55.79 23.28
N LEU A 13 -10.50 55.14 24.25
CA LEU A 13 -10.02 53.91 24.87
C LEU A 13 -10.13 52.80 23.83
N ILE A 14 -9.03 52.50 23.17
CA ILE A 14 -8.90 51.28 22.34
C ILE A 14 -8.79 50.12 23.33
N SER A 15 -9.90 49.43 23.57
CA SER A 15 -9.90 48.12 24.17
C SER A 15 -9.16 47.19 23.24
N GLY A 16 -7.93 46.91 23.59
CA GLY A 16 -7.13 45.92 22.89
C GLY A 16 -7.69 44.51 23.12
N ASP A 17 -8.58 44.08 22.22
CA ASP A 17 -8.85 42.64 22.08
C ASP A 17 -7.54 41.97 21.71
N SER A 18 -6.93 41.42 22.75
CA SER A 18 -5.83 40.46 22.57
C SER A 18 -6.38 39.25 21.80
N PHE A 19 -6.36 39.32 20.47
CA PHE A 19 -6.32 38.13 19.68
C PHE A 19 -5.06 37.37 20.10
N ALA A 20 -5.23 36.45 21.04
CA ALA A 20 -4.25 35.40 21.29
C ALA A 20 -4.09 34.65 19.97
N ALA A 21 -3.12 35.07 19.16
CA ALA A 21 -2.61 34.25 18.09
C ALA A 21 -2.13 32.98 18.79
N GLU A 22 -2.90 31.89 18.68
CA GLU A 22 -2.43 30.56 19.02
C GLU A 22 -1.09 30.42 18.29
N ALA A 23 -0.01 30.53 19.04
CA ALA A 23 1.32 30.34 18.55
C ALA A 23 1.33 28.92 17.97
N ARG A 24 1.31 28.83 16.66
CA ARG A 24 1.39 27.56 15.93
C ARG A 24 2.72 26.96 16.33
N ALA A 25 2.67 26.02 17.29
CA ALA A 25 3.89 25.37 17.77
C ALA A 25 4.65 24.86 16.54
N GLU A 26 5.88 25.36 16.37
CA GLU A 26 6.75 24.95 15.28
C GLU A 26 7.04 23.47 15.49
N ALA A 27 6.80 22.63 14.48
CA ALA A 27 6.96 21.20 14.61
C ALA A 27 8.43 20.87 14.91
N THR A 28 8.69 20.37 16.11
CA THR A 28 10.04 20.00 16.57
C THR A 28 10.50 18.66 16.01
N HIS A 29 9.54 17.81 15.62
CA HIS A 29 9.80 16.48 15.04
C HIS A 29 9.16 16.37 13.65
N GLN A 30 9.93 15.85 12.69
CA GLN A 30 9.43 15.57 11.35
C GLN A 30 9.41 14.04 11.12
N LEU A 31 8.25 13.49 10.75
CA LEU A 31 8.09 12.09 10.39
C LEU A 31 7.86 12.00 8.87
N ARG A 32 8.88 11.55 8.13
CA ARG A 32 8.90 11.48 6.66
C ARG A 32 8.43 10.10 6.20
N ILE A 33 7.23 10.06 5.60
CA ILE A 33 6.55 8.81 5.20
C ILE A 33 6.33 8.81 3.69
N ALA A 34 6.68 7.72 3.02
CA ALA A 34 6.43 7.51 1.60
C ALA A 34 5.32 6.49 1.34
N THR A 35 4.61 6.67 0.23
CA THR A 35 3.65 5.72 -0.30
C THR A 35 3.50 5.86 -1.82
N LEU A 36 3.17 4.76 -2.50
CA LEU A 36 2.83 4.78 -3.92
C LEU A 36 1.38 5.22 -4.17
N ALA A 37 0.52 5.20 -3.15
CA ALA A 37 -0.87 5.65 -3.29
C ALA A 37 -0.93 7.12 -3.75
N PRO A 38 -1.70 7.43 -4.81
CA PRO A 38 -1.94 8.80 -5.22
C PRO A 38 -2.65 9.59 -4.12
N ARG A 39 -2.30 10.87 -3.94
CA ARG A 39 -2.87 11.70 -2.89
C ARG A 39 -4.40 11.83 -2.97
N GLN A 40 -4.95 11.92 -4.19
CA GLN A 40 -6.38 12.04 -4.47
C GLN A 40 -7.11 10.69 -4.51
N SER A 41 -6.44 9.58 -4.23
CA SER A 41 -7.09 8.27 -4.09
C SER A 41 -7.69 8.13 -2.69
N THR A 42 -8.67 7.25 -2.54
CA THR A 42 -9.27 6.99 -1.22
C THR A 42 -8.25 6.51 -0.20
N LEU A 43 -7.25 5.71 -0.62
CA LEU A 43 -6.10 5.36 0.24
C LEU A 43 -5.28 6.60 0.63
N GLY A 44 -5.10 7.55 -0.30
CA GLY A 44 -4.43 8.81 -0.02
C GLY A 44 -5.18 9.64 1.02
N GLU A 45 -6.52 9.64 1.00
CA GLU A 45 -7.36 10.32 1.99
C GLU A 45 -7.22 9.68 3.38
N VAL A 46 -7.21 8.34 3.47
CA VAL A 46 -6.95 7.62 4.73
C VAL A 46 -5.61 8.05 5.33
N TYR A 47 -4.56 8.15 4.50
CA TYR A 47 -3.24 8.58 4.97
C TYR A 47 -3.18 10.08 5.31
N GLN A 48 -4.01 10.91 4.69
CA GLN A 48 -4.18 12.32 5.12
C GLN A 48 -4.79 12.41 6.51
N ASN A 49 -5.78 11.58 6.81
CA ASN A 49 -6.40 11.54 8.14
C ASN A 49 -5.39 11.12 9.21
N LEU A 50 -4.57 10.11 8.94
CA LEU A 50 -3.47 9.71 9.83
C LEU A 50 -2.54 10.89 10.16
N LYS A 51 -2.17 11.68 9.14
CA LYS A 51 -1.34 12.88 9.32
C LYS A 51 -2.03 13.95 10.16
N VAL A 52 -3.32 14.20 9.93
CA VAL A 52 -4.09 15.22 10.66
C VAL A 52 -4.19 14.82 12.14
N GLU A 53 -4.54 13.58 12.41
CA GLU A 53 -4.66 13.07 13.78
C GLU A 53 -3.31 13.05 14.52
N MET A 54 -2.22 12.65 13.86
CA MET A 54 -0.88 12.74 14.43
C MET A 54 -0.57 14.16 14.91
N ARG A 55 -0.81 15.16 14.07
CA ARG A 55 -0.58 16.56 14.42
C ARG A 55 -1.44 17.02 15.60
N LYS A 56 -2.71 16.62 15.61
CA LYS A 56 -3.67 16.96 16.69
C LYS A 56 -3.25 16.34 18.01
N ARG A 57 -2.96 15.02 18.01
CA ARG A 57 -2.57 14.26 19.23
C ARG A 57 -1.27 14.76 19.83
N THR A 58 -0.36 15.30 19.03
CA THR A 58 0.93 15.80 19.47
C THR A 58 0.96 17.33 19.67
N ASN A 59 -0.19 17.99 19.72
CA ASN A 59 -0.30 19.45 19.81
C ASN A 59 0.60 20.19 18.79
N GLY A 60 0.74 19.61 17.59
CA GLY A 60 1.56 20.17 16.52
C GLY A 60 3.05 19.85 16.58
N GLN A 61 3.54 19.20 17.64
CA GLN A 61 4.98 18.87 17.80
C GLN A 61 5.50 17.92 16.71
N VAL A 62 4.66 17.00 16.20
CA VAL A 62 5.03 16.09 15.12
C VAL A 62 4.36 16.49 13.82
N ASN A 63 5.17 16.76 12.79
CA ASN A 63 4.70 16.97 11.42
C ASN A 63 4.98 15.75 10.55
N MET A 64 3.93 15.02 10.14
CA MET A 64 4.06 13.97 9.14
C MET A 64 4.19 14.57 7.74
N LYS A 65 5.36 14.43 7.14
CA LYS A 65 5.59 14.80 5.74
C LYS A 65 5.37 13.58 4.85
N MET A 66 4.25 13.60 4.11
CA MET A 66 3.87 12.50 3.23
C MET A 66 4.39 12.70 1.81
N TYR A 67 4.99 11.65 1.23
CA TYR A 67 5.46 11.58 -0.16
C TYR A 67 4.56 10.57 -0.91
N TYR A 68 3.56 11.11 -1.62
CA TYR A 68 2.56 10.32 -2.34
C TYR A 68 2.97 10.00 -3.76
N GLY A 69 2.29 9.00 -4.39
CA GLY A 69 2.33 8.75 -5.83
C GLY A 69 3.71 8.40 -6.38
N GLY A 70 4.60 7.86 -5.56
CA GLY A 70 5.92 7.44 -6.01
C GLY A 70 6.95 8.56 -6.17
N VAL A 71 6.69 9.80 -5.69
CA VAL A 71 7.70 10.90 -5.76
C VAL A 71 8.98 10.59 -4.97
N ALA A 72 8.91 9.68 -4.00
CA ALA A 72 10.08 9.19 -3.28
C ALA A 72 10.80 8.04 -4.00
N GLY A 73 10.29 7.59 -5.13
CA GLY A 73 10.72 6.43 -5.89
C GLY A 73 9.81 5.22 -5.70
N ASP A 74 10.11 4.12 -6.36
CA ASP A 74 9.42 2.85 -6.16
C ASP A 74 9.78 2.24 -4.79
N GLU A 75 9.04 1.24 -4.31
CA GLU A 75 9.12 0.72 -2.93
C GLU A 75 10.53 0.28 -2.53
N ILE A 76 11.29 -0.33 -3.43
CA ILE A 76 12.69 -0.69 -3.13
C ILE A 76 13.57 0.54 -2.94
N THR A 77 13.32 1.61 -3.70
CA THR A 77 14.02 2.90 -3.52
C THR A 77 13.61 3.54 -2.20
N VAL A 78 12.32 3.46 -1.84
CA VAL A 78 11.79 3.92 -0.55
C VAL A 78 12.50 3.18 0.60
N VAL A 79 12.58 1.85 0.54
CA VAL A 79 13.28 1.04 1.56
C VAL A 79 14.77 1.42 1.66
N ARG A 80 15.46 1.67 0.54
CA ARG A 80 16.86 2.15 0.56
C ARG A 80 16.97 3.50 1.28
N LYS A 81 16.06 4.44 0.98
CA LYS A 81 16.00 5.76 1.64
C LYS A 81 15.71 5.65 3.14
N MET A 82 14.88 4.69 3.56
CA MET A 82 14.67 4.39 4.96
C MET A 82 15.96 3.89 5.64
N ARG A 83 16.70 2.96 4.99
CA ARG A 83 17.96 2.43 5.54
C ARG A 83 19.01 3.50 5.81
N VAL A 84 19.06 4.55 4.99
CA VAL A 84 20.02 5.66 5.13
C VAL A 84 19.44 6.88 5.86
N GLY A 85 18.25 6.78 6.46
CA GLY A 85 17.64 7.83 7.25
C GLY A 85 17.08 9.02 6.47
N GLN A 86 16.93 8.92 5.15
CA GLN A 86 16.26 9.94 4.34
C GLN A 86 14.74 9.89 4.48
N LEU A 87 14.19 8.71 4.79
CA LEU A 87 12.79 8.48 5.15
C LEU A 87 12.74 7.79 6.52
N ASP A 88 11.69 8.05 7.26
CA ASP A 88 11.51 7.52 8.61
C ASP A 88 10.56 6.32 8.61
N GLY A 89 9.66 6.24 7.63
CA GLY A 89 8.74 5.13 7.46
C GLY A 89 8.10 5.11 6.07
N ALA A 90 7.26 4.11 5.85
CA ALA A 90 6.52 3.94 4.59
C ALA A 90 5.25 3.12 4.77
N LEU A 91 4.26 3.42 3.91
CA LEU A 91 3.08 2.61 3.67
C LEU A 91 3.32 1.89 2.33
N ILE A 92 3.73 0.63 2.42
CA ILE A 92 4.24 -0.16 1.29
C ILE A 92 3.58 -1.53 1.23
N THR A 93 3.56 -2.11 0.03
CA THR A 93 3.04 -3.47 -0.20
C THR A 93 4.08 -4.52 0.19
N SER A 94 3.69 -5.78 0.10
CA SER A 94 4.58 -6.95 0.27
C SER A 94 5.86 -6.86 -0.55
N THR A 95 5.85 -6.18 -1.71
CA THR A 95 7.05 -5.95 -2.53
C THR A 95 8.10 -5.17 -1.75
N GLY A 96 7.73 -4.02 -1.18
CA GLY A 96 8.63 -3.24 -0.34
C GLY A 96 8.95 -3.91 0.99
N LEU A 97 7.94 -4.50 1.65
CA LEU A 97 8.12 -5.23 2.91
C LEU A 97 9.12 -6.38 2.76
N SER A 98 9.12 -7.07 1.62
CA SER A 98 10.04 -8.18 1.35
C SER A 98 11.50 -7.77 1.27
N ALA A 99 11.79 -6.50 0.98
CA ALA A 99 13.14 -5.97 1.04
C ALA A 99 13.64 -5.73 2.47
N LEU A 100 12.73 -5.67 3.45
CA LEU A 100 13.03 -5.64 4.88
C LEU A 100 13.03 -7.07 5.44
N VAL A 101 11.95 -7.80 5.22
CA VAL A 101 11.70 -9.17 5.72
C VAL A 101 11.09 -9.99 4.59
N ARG A 102 11.92 -10.71 3.83
CA ARG A 102 11.46 -11.48 2.65
C ARG A 102 10.40 -12.54 2.95
N GLN A 103 10.36 -13.05 4.18
CA GLN A 103 9.43 -14.07 4.63
C GLN A 103 7.97 -13.62 4.57
N VAL A 104 7.70 -12.31 4.60
CA VAL A 104 6.35 -11.75 4.47
C VAL A 104 5.61 -12.22 3.22
N LEU A 105 6.37 -12.54 2.15
CA LEU A 105 5.81 -13.04 0.88
C LEU A 105 5.10 -14.39 1.01
N VAL A 106 5.22 -15.10 2.13
CA VAL A 106 4.45 -16.33 2.36
C VAL A 106 2.95 -16.05 2.41
N MET A 107 2.53 -14.86 2.88
CA MET A 107 1.13 -14.43 2.87
C MET A 107 0.58 -14.18 1.45
N GLU A 108 1.46 -14.03 0.48
CA GLU A 108 1.11 -13.93 -0.95
C GLU A 108 1.59 -15.14 -1.75
N ALA A 109 1.80 -16.27 -1.10
CA ALA A 109 2.21 -17.50 -1.78
C ALA A 109 1.17 -17.87 -2.85
N PRO A 110 1.57 -17.92 -4.15
CA PRO A 110 0.63 -18.01 -5.26
C PRO A 110 -0.41 -19.14 -5.10
N GLY A 111 -1.69 -18.77 -5.19
CA GLY A 111 -2.82 -19.70 -5.20
C GLY A 111 -3.22 -20.30 -3.84
N LEU A 112 -2.59 -19.90 -2.73
CA LEU A 112 -2.97 -20.40 -1.40
C LEU A 112 -4.11 -19.57 -0.80
N ILE A 113 -3.91 -18.29 -0.61
CA ILE A 113 -4.88 -17.39 0.05
C ILE A 113 -5.76 -16.77 -1.03
N ARG A 114 -7.06 -17.06 -1.01
CA ARG A 114 -8.03 -16.67 -2.06
C ARG A 114 -9.13 -15.75 -1.55
N SER A 115 -9.29 -15.67 -0.23
CA SER A 115 -10.33 -14.86 0.43
C SER A 115 -9.77 -14.07 1.61
N TYR A 116 -10.46 -13.01 1.99
CA TYR A 116 -10.08 -12.23 3.17
C TYR A 116 -10.13 -13.01 4.48
N PRO A 117 -11.15 -13.88 4.74
CA PRO A 117 -11.11 -14.74 5.91
C PRO A 117 -9.90 -15.67 5.98
N GLU A 118 -9.49 -16.25 4.84
CA GLU A 118 -8.24 -17.03 4.76
C GLU A 118 -7.00 -16.18 5.07
N LEU A 119 -6.94 -14.95 4.54
CA LEU A 119 -5.86 -14.03 4.83
C LEU A 119 -5.81 -13.66 6.32
N ASP A 120 -6.97 -13.40 6.92
CA ASP A 120 -7.04 -13.07 8.35
C ASP A 120 -6.55 -14.22 9.20
N ALA A 121 -7.04 -15.45 8.96
CA ALA A 121 -6.59 -16.62 9.69
C ALA A 121 -5.08 -16.84 9.59
N VAL A 122 -4.50 -16.66 8.40
CA VAL A 122 -3.05 -16.80 8.20
C VAL A 122 -2.29 -15.64 8.86
N ARG A 123 -2.80 -14.40 8.77
CA ARG A 123 -2.19 -13.23 9.38
C ARG A 123 -2.18 -13.37 10.89
N ASP A 124 -3.30 -13.70 11.51
CA ASP A 124 -3.42 -13.85 12.96
C ASP A 124 -2.44 -14.90 13.50
N ASP A 125 -2.23 -16.01 12.77
CA ASP A 125 -1.27 -17.04 13.13
C ASP A 125 0.19 -16.60 12.96
N LEU A 126 0.51 -15.85 11.90
CA LEU A 126 1.88 -15.52 11.53
C LEU A 126 2.34 -14.13 11.98
N ALA A 127 1.41 -13.20 12.32
CA ALA A 127 1.76 -11.83 12.68
C ALA A 127 2.82 -11.75 13.77
N PRO A 128 2.72 -12.48 14.92
CA PRO A 128 3.73 -12.38 15.97
C PRO A 128 5.13 -12.75 15.49
N GLN A 129 5.25 -13.77 14.63
CA GLN A 129 6.53 -14.20 14.08
C GLN A 129 7.08 -13.20 13.07
N LEU A 130 6.23 -12.67 12.19
CA LEU A 130 6.66 -11.71 11.16
C LEU A 130 7.03 -10.36 11.80
N GLU A 131 6.23 -9.87 12.75
CA GLU A 131 6.50 -8.63 13.48
C GLU A 131 7.83 -8.71 14.24
N ALA A 132 8.13 -9.83 14.90
CA ALA A 132 9.42 -10.06 15.53
C ALA A 132 10.58 -10.02 14.51
N MET A 133 10.35 -10.46 13.26
CA MET A 133 11.35 -10.35 12.21
C MET A 133 11.55 -8.91 11.75
N PHE A 134 10.49 -8.09 11.65
CA PHE A 134 10.58 -6.66 11.36
C PHE A 134 11.28 -5.92 12.50
N ASP A 135 10.94 -6.25 13.74
CA ASP A 135 11.58 -5.68 14.93
C ASP A 135 13.09 -5.93 14.93
N LYS A 136 13.50 -7.17 14.67
CA LYS A 136 14.92 -7.56 14.54
C LYS A 136 15.60 -6.86 13.37
N ALA A 137 14.88 -6.54 12.30
CA ALA A 137 15.39 -5.79 11.16
C ALA A 137 15.49 -4.27 11.43
N GLY A 138 15.09 -3.79 12.62
CA GLY A 138 15.13 -2.38 13.01
C GLY A 138 13.91 -1.57 12.64
N TYR A 139 12.78 -2.22 12.37
CA TYR A 139 11.53 -1.57 11.98
C TYR A 139 10.38 -1.98 12.90
N LYS A 140 9.54 -1.02 13.32
CA LYS A 140 8.24 -1.31 13.90
C LYS A 140 7.24 -1.45 12.76
N LEU A 141 6.57 -2.58 12.68
CA LEU A 141 5.35 -2.72 11.90
C LEU A 141 4.22 -2.08 12.74
N VAL A 142 3.66 -0.96 12.24
CA VAL A 142 2.63 -0.20 12.96
C VAL A 142 1.25 -0.79 12.69
N ALA A 143 0.95 -1.10 11.45
CA ALA A 143 -0.35 -1.67 11.09
C ALA A 143 -0.23 -2.47 9.80
N TRP A 144 -0.93 -3.61 9.74
CA TRP A 144 -1.16 -4.34 8.50
C TRP A 144 -2.24 -3.65 7.66
N GLY A 145 -2.18 -3.84 6.34
CA GLY A 145 -3.19 -3.37 5.40
C GLY A 145 -3.36 -4.31 4.23
N ASP A 146 -4.46 -4.18 3.53
CA ASP A 146 -4.77 -4.98 2.34
C ASP A 146 -4.90 -4.04 1.13
N ALA A 147 -4.09 -4.30 0.09
CA ALA A 147 -4.13 -3.53 -1.16
C ALA A 147 -5.05 -4.16 -2.23
N GLY A 148 -5.84 -5.16 -1.83
CA GLY A 148 -6.92 -5.72 -2.62
C GLY A 148 -6.62 -7.04 -3.33
N LYS A 149 -7.67 -7.64 -3.91
CA LYS A 149 -7.63 -8.91 -4.65
C LYS A 149 -7.09 -8.71 -6.06
N THR A 150 -6.03 -9.42 -6.42
CA THR A 150 -5.43 -9.33 -7.75
C THR A 150 -6.27 -10.03 -8.81
N ARG A 151 -6.41 -9.38 -9.96
CA ARG A 151 -7.05 -9.91 -11.16
C ARG A 151 -6.20 -9.63 -12.39
N ILE A 152 -6.42 -10.40 -13.45
CA ILE A 152 -5.82 -10.14 -14.75
C ILE A 152 -6.68 -9.09 -15.47
N PHE A 153 -6.04 -8.01 -15.90
CA PHE A 153 -6.62 -6.99 -16.77
C PHE A 153 -5.82 -6.92 -18.06
N SER A 154 -6.49 -6.81 -19.22
CA SER A 154 -5.79 -6.84 -20.49
C SER A 154 -6.54 -6.07 -21.59
N THR A 155 -5.82 -5.70 -22.65
CA THR A 155 -6.43 -5.28 -23.92
C THR A 155 -6.95 -6.47 -24.72
N HIS A 156 -6.58 -7.70 -24.34
CA HIS A 156 -6.93 -8.97 -24.97
C HIS A 156 -7.84 -9.81 -24.08
N LYS A 157 -8.39 -10.88 -24.64
CA LYS A 157 -9.15 -11.88 -23.87
C LYS A 157 -8.17 -12.95 -23.36
N ILE A 158 -8.00 -13.04 -22.05
CA ILE A 158 -7.18 -14.05 -21.40
C ILE A 158 -8.11 -15.05 -20.73
N TYR A 159 -8.09 -16.29 -21.15
CA TYR A 159 -8.87 -17.39 -20.59
C TYR A 159 -7.99 -18.37 -19.80
N GLY A 160 -6.78 -18.65 -20.29
CA GLY A 160 -5.85 -19.58 -19.71
C GLY A 160 -4.40 -19.07 -19.70
N PRO A 161 -3.49 -19.78 -19.01
CA PRO A 161 -2.07 -19.39 -18.95
C PRO A 161 -1.40 -19.25 -20.31
N VAL A 162 -1.79 -20.07 -21.26
CA VAL A 162 -1.26 -20.06 -22.66
C VAL A 162 -1.54 -18.71 -23.36
N ASP A 163 -2.61 -18.00 -22.97
CA ASP A 163 -2.92 -16.69 -23.54
C ASP A 163 -1.95 -15.60 -23.04
N LEU A 164 -1.38 -15.76 -21.84
CA LEU A 164 -0.34 -14.85 -21.34
C LEU A 164 0.93 -14.89 -22.17
N GLN A 165 1.22 -16.02 -22.85
CA GLN A 165 2.40 -16.18 -23.71
C GLN A 165 2.30 -15.36 -25.00
N LYS A 166 1.06 -14.93 -25.37
CA LYS A 166 0.76 -14.19 -26.61
C LYS A 166 0.65 -12.69 -26.41
N VAL A 167 0.81 -12.23 -25.18
CA VAL A 167 0.65 -10.82 -24.77
C VAL A 167 1.91 -10.34 -24.05
N ARG A 168 1.92 -9.06 -23.70
CA ARG A 168 3.04 -8.41 -22.99
C ARG A 168 2.65 -8.10 -21.55
N PRO A 169 2.69 -9.10 -20.64
CA PRO A 169 2.28 -8.88 -19.27
C PRO A 169 3.30 -8.02 -18.53
N TRP A 170 2.81 -7.04 -17.81
CA TRP A 170 3.61 -6.28 -16.85
C TRP A 170 4.09 -7.17 -15.72
N VAL A 171 5.35 -7.01 -15.38
CA VAL A 171 5.95 -7.55 -14.15
C VAL A 171 6.52 -6.38 -13.36
N TRP A 172 6.02 -6.18 -12.17
CA TRP A 172 6.65 -5.20 -11.29
C TRP A 172 8.09 -5.63 -11.02
N ARG A 173 9.04 -4.76 -11.39
CA ARG A 173 10.48 -5.07 -11.46
C ARG A 173 11.01 -5.80 -10.24
N ASP A 174 10.59 -5.41 -9.05
CA ASP A 174 11.11 -5.93 -7.78
C ASP A 174 10.18 -6.96 -7.11
N SER A 175 9.01 -7.29 -7.71
CA SER A 175 8.11 -8.30 -7.18
C SER A 175 8.58 -9.71 -7.51
N ALA A 176 9.08 -10.44 -6.51
CA ALA A 176 9.49 -11.83 -6.66
C ALA A 176 8.30 -12.73 -7.00
N THR A 177 7.13 -12.46 -6.41
CA THR A 177 5.90 -13.23 -6.62
C THR A 177 5.40 -13.12 -8.06
N MET A 178 5.33 -11.87 -8.61
CA MET A 178 4.92 -11.68 -10.00
C MET A 178 5.91 -12.31 -10.99
N ARG A 179 7.22 -12.17 -10.75
CA ARG A 179 8.23 -12.82 -11.61
C ARG A 179 8.08 -14.34 -11.62
N ALA A 180 7.87 -14.94 -10.44
CA ALA A 180 7.67 -16.37 -10.31
C ALA A 180 6.41 -16.83 -11.06
N PHE A 181 5.31 -16.10 -10.92
CA PHE A 181 4.03 -16.41 -11.57
C PHE A 181 4.12 -16.30 -13.11
N ILE A 182 4.64 -15.20 -13.63
CA ILE A 182 4.80 -15.00 -15.08
C ILE A 182 5.75 -16.03 -15.68
N LYS A 183 6.87 -16.32 -15.00
CA LYS A 183 7.80 -17.39 -15.44
C LYS A 183 7.13 -18.76 -15.46
N ALA A 184 6.35 -19.10 -14.43
CA ALA A 184 5.61 -20.37 -14.35
C ALA A 184 4.54 -20.51 -15.44
N SER A 185 3.94 -19.39 -15.89
CA SER A 185 2.96 -19.40 -16.99
C SER A 185 3.64 -19.55 -18.37
N GLY A 186 4.97 -19.53 -18.45
CA GLY A 186 5.71 -19.56 -19.72
C GLY A 186 5.67 -18.24 -20.50
N ALA A 187 5.15 -17.17 -19.93
CA ALA A 187 5.06 -15.86 -20.57
C ALA A 187 6.35 -15.03 -20.39
N ASN A 188 6.59 -14.12 -21.32
CA ASN A 188 7.67 -13.15 -21.27
C ASN A 188 7.14 -11.83 -20.72
N GLY A 189 7.45 -11.57 -19.44
CA GLY A 189 7.01 -10.35 -18.76
C GLY A 189 7.91 -9.15 -19.03
N VAL A 190 7.29 -7.97 -19.11
CA VAL A 190 7.99 -6.69 -19.25
C VAL A 190 8.19 -6.07 -17.88
N LEU A 191 9.46 -5.84 -17.51
CA LEU A 191 9.85 -5.30 -16.21
C LEU A 191 9.71 -3.77 -16.18
N LEU A 192 8.72 -3.25 -15.48
CA LEU A 192 8.53 -1.82 -15.25
C LEU A 192 8.31 -1.55 -13.76
N ASN A 193 8.73 -0.36 -13.30
CA ASN A 193 8.32 0.14 -12.00
C ASN A 193 6.86 0.62 -12.04
N LEU A 194 6.21 0.71 -10.89
CA LEU A 194 4.79 1.04 -10.84
C LEU A 194 4.45 2.40 -11.49
N PRO A 195 5.23 3.49 -11.33
CA PRO A 195 4.95 4.76 -12.00
C PRO A 195 5.01 4.71 -13.53
N GLU A 196 5.70 3.69 -14.11
CA GLU A 196 5.87 3.54 -15.56
C GLU A 196 4.69 2.79 -16.23
N VAL A 197 3.80 2.17 -15.43
CA VAL A 197 2.74 1.26 -15.94
C VAL A 197 1.75 1.98 -16.84
N TYR A 198 1.29 3.18 -16.46
CA TYR A 198 0.31 3.92 -17.27
C TYR A 198 0.87 4.26 -18.66
N SER A 199 2.09 4.78 -18.73
CA SER A 199 2.76 5.09 -20.00
C SER A 199 3.06 3.82 -20.81
N GLY A 200 3.45 2.73 -20.13
CA GLY A 200 3.65 1.42 -20.75
C GLY A 200 2.39 0.86 -21.41
N LEU A 201 1.22 1.00 -20.76
CA LEU A 201 -0.09 0.65 -21.31
C LEU A 201 -0.48 1.59 -22.47
N GLN A 202 -0.19 2.88 -22.36
CA GLN A 202 -0.53 3.86 -23.37
C GLN A 202 0.26 3.66 -24.67
N THR A 203 1.54 3.34 -24.56
CA THR A 203 2.43 3.10 -25.71
C THR A 203 2.37 1.66 -26.24
N GLY A 204 1.69 0.77 -25.51
CA GLY A 204 1.59 -0.64 -25.85
C GLY A 204 2.86 -1.45 -25.57
N ILE A 205 3.82 -0.92 -24.81
CA ILE A 205 4.98 -1.68 -24.30
C ILE A 205 4.49 -2.85 -23.44
N ILE A 206 3.44 -2.63 -22.65
CA ILE A 206 2.67 -3.65 -21.97
C ILE A 206 1.19 -3.54 -22.41
N ASP A 207 0.46 -4.64 -22.37
CA ASP A 207 -0.97 -4.72 -22.74
C ASP A 207 -1.78 -5.54 -21.74
N THR A 208 -1.14 -6.13 -20.77
CA THR A 208 -1.74 -6.99 -19.74
C THR A 208 -1.09 -6.70 -18.39
N ILE A 209 -1.90 -6.61 -17.34
CA ILE A 209 -1.43 -6.40 -15.96
C ILE A 209 -2.15 -7.36 -15.01
N ILE A 210 -1.47 -7.69 -13.91
CA ILE A 210 -2.05 -8.40 -12.77
C ILE A 210 -1.97 -7.46 -11.58
N ALA A 211 -3.12 -6.98 -11.13
CA ALA A 211 -3.18 -5.93 -10.10
C ALA A 211 -4.50 -5.99 -9.33
N SER A 212 -4.58 -5.29 -8.20
CA SER A 212 -5.83 -5.12 -7.47
C SER A 212 -6.76 -4.14 -8.20
N SER A 213 -8.07 -4.31 -8.01
CA SER A 213 -9.06 -3.46 -8.65
C SER A 213 -8.96 -2.01 -8.16
N VAL A 214 -8.72 -1.80 -6.88
CA VAL A 214 -8.51 -0.45 -6.31
C VAL A 214 -7.28 0.22 -6.93
N GLY A 215 -6.18 -0.51 -7.13
CA GLY A 215 -5.00 0.01 -7.80
C GLY A 215 -5.27 0.40 -9.25
N VAL A 216 -5.95 -0.46 -10.01
CA VAL A 216 -6.34 -0.20 -11.41
C VAL A 216 -7.18 1.07 -11.55
N LEU A 217 -8.09 1.35 -10.61
CA LEU A 217 -8.85 2.60 -10.58
C LEU A 217 -8.00 3.79 -10.14
N ALA A 218 -7.27 3.66 -9.04
CA ALA A 218 -6.47 4.75 -8.46
C ALA A 218 -5.42 5.30 -9.42
N PHE A 219 -4.76 4.42 -10.19
CA PHE A 219 -3.77 4.78 -11.21
C PHE A 219 -4.39 4.99 -12.60
N GLN A 220 -5.72 4.94 -12.74
CA GLN A 220 -6.47 5.13 -14.00
C GLN A 220 -6.08 4.17 -15.14
N TRP A 221 -5.47 3.02 -14.82
CA TRP A 221 -5.02 2.03 -15.82
C TRP A 221 -6.18 1.46 -16.63
N HIS A 222 -7.39 1.39 -16.04
CA HIS A 222 -8.60 0.90 -16.70
C HIS A 222 -8.93 1.63 -18.00
N THR A 223 -8.48 2.89 -18.18
CA THR A 223 -8.69 3.68 -19.39
C THR A 223 -7.97 3.09 -20.63
N LYS A 224 -6.96 2.25 -20.40
CA LYS A 224 -6.15 1.60 -21.43
C LYS A 224 -6.43 0.09 -21.58
N LEU A 225 -7.38 -0.45 -20.83
CA LEU A 225 -7.68 -1.87 -20.75
C LEU A 225 -9.08 -2.16 -21.28
N LYS A 226 -9.35 -3.40 -21.72
CA LYS A 226 -10.62 -3.82 -22.32
C LYS A 226 -11.31 -4.97 -21.59
N THR A 227 -10.53 -5.78 -20.89
CA THR A 227 -11.01 -7.01 -20.23
C THR A 227 -10.51 -7.09 -18.80
N MET A 228 -11.24 -7.82 -17.98
CA MET A 228 -10.97 -8.09 -16.58
C MET A 228 -11.33 -9.54 -16.25
N ALA A 229 -10.45 -10.26 -15.57
CA ALA A 229 -10.77 -11.59 -15.06
C ALA A 229 -11.83 -11.51 -13.94
N LYS A 230 -12.82 -12.43 -13.96
CA LYS A 230 -13.80 -12.55 -12.87
C LYS A 230 -13.15 -13.02 -11.58
N GLN A 231 -12.30 -14.05 -11.69
CA GLN A 231 -11.63 -14.67 -10.54
C GLN A 231 -10.42 -13.85 -10.10
N ALA A 232 -10.23 -13.78 -8.78
CA ALA A 232 -9.00 -13.28 -8.17
C ALA A 232 -7.93 -14.37 -8.10
N GLY A 233 -6.67 -13.98 -8.27
CA GLY A 233 -5.52 -14.89 -8.20
C GLY A 233 -4.82 -14.91 -6.84
N GLY A 234 -5.05 -13.90 -6.00
CA GLY A 234 -4.48 -13.73 -4.68
C GLY A 234 -4.87 -12.37 -4.09
N ILE A 235 -4.29 -12.01 -2.95
CA ILE A 235 -4.50 -10.73 -2.28
C ILE A 235 -3.15 -10.08 -2.06
N VAL A 236 -3.02 -8.80 -2.44
CA VAL A 236 -1.83 -8.00 -2.12
C VAL A 236 -1.95 -7.49 -0.70
N THR A 237 -0.97 -7.82 0.12
CA THR A 237 -0.85 -7.31 1.48
C THR A 237 0.08 -6.11 1.53
N GLY A 238 -0.03 -5.32 2.58
CA GLY A 238 0.86 -4.20 2.84
C GLY A 238 0.96 -3.94 4.33
N ALA A 239 1.79 -2.98 4.69
CA ALA A 239 1.86 -2.50 6.06
C ALA A 239 2.39 -1.06 6.13
N PHE A 240 2.09 -0.41 7.25
CA PHE A 240 2.78 0.79 7.68
C PHE A 240 3.98 0.37 8.55
N VAL A 241 5.18 0.75 8.12
CA VAL A 241 6.43 0.47 8.85
C VAL A 241 7.19 1.75 9.15
N ILE A 242 7.81 1.82 10.35
CA ILE A 242 8.63 2.96 10.80
C ILE A 242 9.97 2.43 11.31
N ARG A 243 11.06 3.16 11.06
CA ARG A 243 12.37 2.88 11.64
C ARG A 243 12.31 3.05 13.16
N LYS A 244 12.72 2.03 13.90
CA LYS A 244 12.75 2.06 15.38
C LYS A 244 13.63 3.16 15.93
N GLU A 245 14.78 3.40 15.29
CA GLU A 245 15.70 4.48 15.66
C GLU A 245 15.00 5.85 15.64
N HIS A 246 14.22 6.14 14.59
CA HIS A 246 13.47 7.40 14.50
C HIS A 246 12.27 7.42 15.45
N LEU A 247 11.55 6.31 15.58
CA LEU A 247 10.42 6.17 16.50
C LEU A 247 10.83 6.52 17.95
N ALA A 248 12.03 6.12 18.38
CA ALA A 248 12.55 6.42 19.71
C ALA A 248 12.79 7.93 19.95
N THR A 249 12.92 8.74 18.91
CA THR A 249 13.09 10.20 19.01
C THR A 249 11.78 10.97 19.09
N LEU A 250 10.65 10.33 18.81
CA LEU A 250 9.34 10.97 18.83
C LEU A 250 8.83 11.16 20.26
N PRO A 251 8.02 12.21 20.53
CA PRO A 251 7.37 12.38 21.83
C PRO A 251 6.43 11.21 22.16
N GLN A 252 6.13 11.03 23.45
CA GLN A 252 5.34 9.88 23.93
C GLN A 252 3.95 9.84 23.27
N GLU A 253 3.30 10.98 23.13
CA GLU A 253 1.97 11.11 22.51
C GLU A 253 1.95 10.61 21.06
N ALA A 254 3.03 10.80 20.32
CA ALA A 254 3.16 10.28 18.97
C ALA A 254 3.32 8.75 18.96
N ARG A 255 4.10 8.21 19.90
CA ARG A 255 4.25 6.76 20.04
C ARG A 255 2.95 6.09 20.46
N ASP A 256 2.23 6.67 21.43
CA ASP A 256 0.93 6.19 21.90
C ASP A 256 -0.10 6.19 20.77
N TYR A 257 -0.12 7.26 19.95
CA TYR A 257 -0.99 7.30 18.78
C TYR A 257 -0.64 6.21 17.74
N LEU A 258 0.64 5.97 17.49
CA LEU A 258 1.05 4.89 16.58
C LEU A 258 0.73 3.50 17.14
N ASP A 259 0.73 3.33 18.45
CA ASP A 259 0.28 2.11 19.12
C ASP A 259 -1.25 1.94 19.04
N GLU A 260 -2.03 3.03 19.15
CA GLU A 260 -3.47 3.02 18.92
C GLU A 260 -3.81 2.64 17.46
N VAL A 261 -3.04 3.16 16.49
CA VAL A 261 -3.16 2.80 15.06
C VAL A 261 -2.85 1.32 14.83
N SER A 262 -1.91 0.76 15.57
CA SER A 262 -1.55 -0.68 15.55
C SER A 262 -2.65 -1.60 16.13
N GLY A 263 -3.61 -1.05 16.85
CA GLY A 263 -4.73 -1.78 17.47
C GLY A 263 -6.05 -1.60 16.72
N ALA A 264 -6.99 -0.91 17.36
CA ALA A 264 -8.37 -0.74 16.87
C ALA A 264 -8.45 -0.09 15.45
N THR A 265 -7.50 0.77 15.12
CA THR A 265 -7.49 1.47 13.82
C THR A 265 -7.02 0.55 12.68
N GLU A 266 -6.21 -0.46 12.96
CA GLU A 266 -5.77 -1.44 11.96
C GLU A 266 -6.96 -2.16 11.32
N GLU A 267 -7.90 -2.62 12.14
CA GLU A 267 -9.12 -3.28 11.65
C GLU A 267 -9.91 -2.35 10.73
N THR A 268 -10.04 -1.07 11.10
CA THR A 268 -10.71 -0.07 10.27
C THR A 268 -10.00 0.09 8.91
N PHE A 269 -8.66 0.15 8.87
CA PHE A 269 -7.90 0.23 7.63
C PHE A 269 -8.08 -1.00 6.74
N ARG A 270 -8.12 -2.20 7.35
CA ARG A 270 -8.35 -3.44 6.61
C ARG A 270 -9.75 -3.48 6.01
N VAL A 271 -10.78 -3.20 6.81
CA VAL A 271 -12.19 -3.22 6.38
C VAL A 271 -12.44 -2.20 5.27
N GLU A 272 -12.01 -0.95 5.44
CA GLU A 272 -12.18 0.08 4.42
C GLU A 272 -11.40 -0.25 3.14
N GLY A 273 -10.16 -0.72 3.24
CA GLY A 273 -9.36 -1.13 2.07
C GLY A 273 -10.03 -2.25 1.26
N ARG A 274 -10.60 -3.24 1.93
CA ARG A 274 -11.34 -4.35 1.29
C ARG A 274 -12.61 -3.89 0.61
N LYS A 275 -13.39 -3.05 1.28
CA LYS A 275 -14.60 -2.44 0.73
C LYS A 275 -14.27 -1.66 -0.54
N LEU A 276 -13.24 -0.84 -0.51
CA LEU A 276 -12.79 -0.05 -1.66
C LEU A 276 -12.37 -0.93 -2.85
N ASP A 277 -11.68 -2.06 -2.61
CA ASP A 277 -11.31 -2.97 -3.69
C ASP A 277 -12.54 -3.69 -4.28
N ASP A 278 -13.50 -4.10 -3.47
CA ASP A 278 -14.73 -4.74 -3.95
C ASP A 278 -15.62 -3.75 -4.72
N GLU A 279 -15.75 -2.49 -4.30
CA GLU A 279 -16.43 -1.40 -5.02
C GLU A 279 -15.71 -1.07 -6.34
N ALA A 280 -14.39 -1.03 -6.32
CA ALA A 280 -13.56 -0.85 -7.50
C ALA A 280 -13.77 -1.99 -8.51
N ALA A 281 -13.82 -3.23 -8.04
CA ALA A 281 -14.09 -4.39 -8.90
C ALA A 281 -15.47 -4.30 -9.56
N GLN A 282 -16.50 -3.90 -8.83
CA GLN A 282 -17.86 -3.68 -9.39
C GLN A 282 -17.86 -2.55 -10.43
N THR A 283 -17.18 -1.44 -10.14
CA THR A 283 -17.07 -0.30 -11.07
C THR A 283 -16.36 -0.71 -12.37
N LEU A 284 -15.26 -1.45 -12.26
CA LEU A 284 -14.52 -1.95 -13.41
C LEU A 284 -15.31 -2.98 -14.23
N ALA A 285 -16.10 -3.84 -13.57
CA ALA A 285 -16.96 -4.81 -14.24
C ALA A 285 -18.05 -4.17 -15.11
N LYS A 286 -18.47 -2.92 -14.81
CA LYS A 286 -19.39 -2.14 -15.64
C LYS A 286 -18.70 -1.51 -16.88
N ARG A 287 -17.38 -1.34 -16.83
CA ARG A 287 -16.57 -0.65 -17.87
C ARG A 287 -15.79 -1.61 -18.77
N LEU A 288 -15.39 -2.75 -18.24
CA LEU A 288 -14.54 -3.73 -18.90
C LEU A 288 -15.32 -5.03 -19.15
N LYS A 289 -14.95 -5.74 -20.22
CA LYS A 289 -15.53 -7.06 -20.47
C LYS A 289 -15.01 -8.07 -19.45
N VAL A 290 -15.90 -8.63 -18.65
CA VAL A 290 -15.55 -9.64 -17.64
C VAL A 290 -15.33 -11.00 -18.32
N ILE A 291 -14.17 -11.60 -18.04
CA ILE A 291 -13.74 -12.91 -18.57
C ILE A 291 -13.78 -13.93 -17.44
N ASN A 292 -14.45 -15.06 -17.66
CA ASN A 292 -14.48 -16.16 -16.70
C ASN A 292 -13.34 -17.14 -17.00
N LEU A 293 -12.47 -17.36 -16.00
CA LEU A 293 -11.29 -18.23 -16.09
C LEU A 293 -11.58 -19.70 -15.73
N PHE A 294 -12.81 -20.02 -15.34
CA PHE A 294 -13.16 -21.33 -14.76
C PHE A 294 -12.76 -22.52 -15.66
N ARG A 295 -12.90 -22.38 -16.98
CA ARG A 295 -12.55 -23.47 -17.94
C ARG A 295 -11.06 -23.86 -17.90
N ALA A 296 -10.19 -22.96 -17.48
CA ALA A 296 -8.74 -23.19 -17.35
C ALA A 296 -8.29 -23.26 -15.88
N GLN A 297 -9.20 -23.43 -14.93
CA GLN A 297 -8.90 -23.39 -13.50
C GLN A 297 -7.75 -24.29 -13.13
N ARG A 298 -7.74 -25.56 -13.56
CA ARG A 298 -6.67 -26.51 -13.27
C ARG A 298 -5.30 -26.03 -13.77
N GLN A 299 -5.26 -25.45 -15.00
CA GLN A 299 -4.03 -24.92 -15.57
C GLN A 299 -3.50 -23.72 -14.75
N TRP A 300 -4.40 -22.85 -14.30
CA TRP A 300 -4.04 -21.74 -13.39
C TRP A 300 -3.52 -22.24 -12.05
N GLU A 301 -4.11 -23.27 -11.48
CA GLU A 301 -3.65 -23.90 -10.23
C GLU A 301 -2.25 -24.53 -10.38
N GLU A 302 -1.94 -25.15 -11.51
CA GLU A 302 -0.62 -25.70 -11.85
C GLU A 302 0.43 -24.57 -11.95
N VAL A 303 0.11 -23.46 -12.60
CA VAL A 303 0.99 -22.27 -12.68
C VAL A 303 1.23 -21.69 -11.29
N GLN A 304 0.17 -21.52 -10.49
CA GLN A 304 0.28 -21.01 -9.13
C GLN A 304 1.12 -21.93 -8.23
N PHE A 305 0.91 -23.24 -8.34
CA PHE A 305 1.72 -24.22 -7.61
C PHE A 305 3.21 -24.13 -7.99
N THR A 306 3.53 -24.14 -9.28
CA THR A 306 4.90 -24.03 -9.78
C THR A 306 5.56 -22.72 -9.33
N ALA A 307 4.84 -21.60 -9.42
CA ALA A 307 5.34 -20.30 -8.97
C ALA A 307 5.64 -20.32 -7.45
N ARG A 308 4.72 -20.83 -6.65
CA ARG A 308 4.86 -20.93 -5.19
C ARG A 308 6.05 -21.77 -4.78
N GLU A 309 6.19 -22.95 -5.38
CA GLU A 309 7.32 -23.86 -5.09
C GLU A 309 8.66 -23.23 -5.45
N SER A 310 8.75 -22.46 -6.52
CA SER A 310 9.98 -21.77 -6.93
C SER A 310 10.48 -20.70 -5.96
N LEU A 311 9.61 -20.23 -5.05
CA LEU A 311 9.93 -19.22 -4.05
C LEU A 311 10.43 -19.83 -2.72
N VAL A 312 10.20 -21.13 -2.49
CA VAL A 312 10.65 -21.84 -1.30
C VAL A 312 12.18 -21.85 -1.24
N GLY A 313 12.73 -21.60 -0.05
CA GLY A 313 14.18 -21.47 0.18
C GLY A 313 14.77 -20.13 -0.27
N ARG A 314 14.10 -19.41 -1.15
CA ARG A 314 14.54 -18.10 -1.65
C ARG A 314 13.85 -16.94 -0.92
N MET A 315 12.52 -16.97 -0.80
CA MET A 315 11.72 -15.94 -0.17
C MET A 315 11.23 -16.37 1.21
N TYR A 316 10.72 -17.57 1.33
CA TYR A 316 10.23 -18.14 2.59
C TYR A 316 10.68 -19.60 2.73
N SER A 317 10.71 -20.12 3.96
CA SER A 317 11.07 -21.50 4.23
C SER A 317 9.93 -22.47 3.92
N ARG A 318 10.27 -23.75 3.71
CA ARG A 318 9.30 -24.84 3.59
C ARG A 318 8.41 -24.90 4.84
N ALA A 319 9.00 -24.77 6.03
CA ALA A 319 8.27 -24.82 7.29
C ALA A 319 7.19 -23.71 7.36
N LEU A 320 7.54 -22.48 6.95
CA LEU A 320 6.59 -21.36 6.95
C LEU A 320 5.47 -21.58 5.94
N LEU A 321 5.78 -22.10 4.74
CA LEU A 321 4.76 -22.45 3.75
C LEU A 321 3.82 -23.55 4.25
N ASN A 322 4.37 -24.60 4.87
CA ASN A 322 3.56 -25.68 5.46
C ASN A 322 2.65 -25.15 6.55
N ARG A 323 3.13 -24.22 7.38
CA ARG A 323 2.30 -23.60 8.43
C ARG A 323 1.09 -22.87 7.83
N VAL A 324 1.28 -22.08 6.76
CA VAL A 324 0.15 -21.47 6.04
C VAL A 324 -0.84 -22.52 5.55
N GLN A 325 -0.36 -23.61 4.96
CA GLN A 325 -1.22 -24.69 4.48
C GLN A 325 -1.99 -25.39 5.60
N GLU A 326 -1.40 -25.52 6.79
CA GLU A 326 -2.06 -26.08 7.98
C GLU A 326 -3.18 -25.17 8.49
N VAL A 327 -2.92 -23.86 8.54
CA VAL A 327 -3.94 -22.87 8.95
C VAL A 327 -5.14 -22.89 8.01
N LEU A 328 -4.90 -23.00 6.70
CA LEU A 328 -5.95 -23.00 5.68
C LEU A 328 -6.76 -24.33 5.59
N LYS A 329 -6.36 -25.40 6.31
CA LYS A 329 -7.12 -26.65 6.40
C LYS A 329 -8.13 -26.66 7.55
N LYS A 330 -8.01 -25.72 8.48
CA LYS A 330 -8.92 -25.57 9.63
C LYS A 330 -10.16 -24.79 9.25
#